data_9d7fba55a5ae16c407c65cffec3cd28a
#
_entry.id   9d7fba55a5ae16c407c65cffec3cd28a
#
_cell.length_a   1.000
_cell.length_b   1.000
_cell.length_c   1.000
_cell.angle_alpha   90.00
_cell.angle_beta   90.00
_cell.angle_gamma   90.00
#
_symmetry.space_group_name_H-M   'P 1'
#
loop_
_entity.id
_entity.type
_entity.pdbx_description
1 polymer ?
#
loop_
_entity_poly.entity_id
_entity_poly.type
_entity_poly.pdbx_seq_one_letter_code
_entity_poly.pdbx_strand_id
1 'polypeptide(L)'
;LDKSIAADPHNAQAYAWRACSIGQGLGNGYLEGEMENPFEEIKTMIQKASELDENDFECNRLLCEINKFFEDFEQAEYYGNKACSLNPNDPRILSAMGDLFVITNRAEEGVNLLVKAYELDPMGLGASNADKRIGDVMFGTYVKGDYDLCLEYDKKIGKKHPLAWASLIASLESLGRSQEKSEELKKFKEANPEMLLEEIIEKVHFEDLGAKNKFKELVI
;
A
#
# COMPACT_ATOMS: atom_id res chain seq x y z
N LEU A 1 -10.09 2.30 19.68
CA LEU A 1 -11.24 1.93 18.84
C LEU A 1 -12.32 1.18 19.63
N ASP A 2 -11.98 0.23 20.52
CA ASP A 2 -12.96 -0.49 21.35
C ASP A 2 -13.83 0.45 22.20
N LYS A 3 -13.22 1.48 22.79
CA LYS A 3 -13.94 2.53 23.52
C LYS A 3 -14.85 3.37 22.61
N SER A 4 -14.46 3.58 21.35
CA SER A 4 -15.28 4.30 20.37
C SER A 4 -16.51 3.47 19.99
N ILE A 5 -16.31 2.16 19.72
CA ILE A 5 -17.41 1.22 19.44
C ILE A 5 -18.35 1.10 20.64
N ALA A 6 -17.80 1.03 21.86
CA ALA A 6 -18.60 0.95 23.08
C ALA A 6 -19.42 2.23 23.35
N ALA A 7 -18.88 3.40 22.97
CA ALA A 7 -19.58 4.69 23.12
C ALA A 7 -20.64 4.90 22.05
N ASP A 8 -20.40 4.44 20.82
CA ASP A 8 -21.33 4.50 19.71
C ASP A 8 -21.27 3.21 18.86
N PRO A 9 -22.12 2.21 19.19
CA PRO A 9 -22.19 0.95 18.44
C PRO A 9 -22.72 1.07 16.99
N HIS A 10 -23.16 2.24 16.57
CA HIS A 10 -23.61 2.52 15.21
C HIS A 10 -22.57 3.26 14.37
N ASN A 11 -21.39 3.52 14.90
CA ASN A 11 -20.30 4.17 14.19
C ASN A 11 -19.59 3.18 13.24
N ALA A 12 -19.99 3.16 11.98
CA ALA A 12 -19.44 2.30 10.93
C ALA A 12 -17.90 2.45 10.79
N GLN A 13 -17.40 3.69 10.84
CA GLN A 13 -15.96 3.96 10.71
C GLN A 13 -15.14 3.35 11.85
N ALA A 14 -15.69 3.30 13.08
CA ALA A 14 -14.97 2.71 14.20
C ALA A 14 -14.71 1.21 13.98
N TYR A 15 -15.66 0.48 13.39
CA TYR A 15 -15.48 -0.94 13.02
C TYR A 15 -14.49 -1.09 11.87
N ALA A 16 -14.60 -0.30 10.81
CA ALA A 16 -13.69 -0.35 9.66
C ALA A 16 -12.24 -0.03 10.08
N TRP A 17 -12.03 1.00 10.90
CA TRP A 17 -10.71 1.32 11.44
C TRP A 17 -10.17 0.25 12.39
N ARG A 18 -11.05 -0.43 13.16
CA ARG A 18 -10.64 -1.55 14.01
C ARG A 18 -10.10 -2.69 13.17
N ALA A 19 -10.81 -3.08 12.11
CA ALA A 19 -10.37 -4.10 11.16
C ALA A 19 -9.03 -3.74 10.50
N CYS A 20 -8.90 -2.50 10.01
CA CYS A 20 -7.66 -2.00 9.40
C CYS A 20 -6.48 -2.03 10.38
N SER A 21 -6.70 -1.63 11.65
CA SER A 21 -5.65 -1.64 12.67
C SER A 21 -5.16 -3.05 13.00
N ILE A 22 -6.06 -4.04 13.02
CA ILE A 22 -5.68 -5.45 13.22
C ILE A 22 -4.87 -5.94 12.03
N GLY A 23 -5.33 -5.68 10.79
CA GLY A 23 -4.62 -6.06 9.57
C GLY A 23 -3.21 -5.45 9.49
N GLN A 24 -3.07 -4.17 9.81
CA GLN A 24 -1.76 -3.52 9.89
C GLN A 24 -0.86 -4.13 10.99
N GLY A 25 -1.45 -4.45 12.15
CA GLY A 25 -0.72 -5.08 13.25
C GLY A 25 -0.19 -6.47 12.87
N LEU A 26 -0.99 -7.26 12.15
CA LEU A 26 -0.57 -8.57 11.60
C LEU A 26 0.53 -8.42 10.54
N GLY A 27 0.33 -7.54 9.57
CA GLY A 27 1.30 -7.31 8.49
C GLY A 27 2.66 -6.81 8.98
N ASN A 28 2.69 -6.11 10.12
CA ASN A 28 3.91 -5.64 10.76
C ASN A 28 4.45 -6.58 11.86
N GLY A 29 3.79 -7.70 12.13
CA GLY A 29 4.19 -8.65 13.19
C GLY A 29 3.93 -8.20 14.63
N TYR A 30 3.20 -7.09 14.84
CA TYR A 30 2.94 -6.55 16.19
C TYR A 30 1.89 -7.34 16.99
N LEU A 31 1.09 -8.18 16.31
CA LEU A 31 -0.01 -8.94 16.92
C LEU A 31 0.22 -10.46 16.89
N GLU A 32 1.44 -10.91 16.60
CA GLU A 32 1.77 -12.33 16.59
C GLU A 32 1.55 -12.94 17.99
N GLY A 33 0.59 -13.87 18.07
CA GLY A 33 0.25 -14.58 19.31
C GLY A 33 -0.58 -13.79 20.35
N GLU A 34 -0.92 -12.51 20.06
CA GLU A 34 -1.73 -11.69 20.98
C GLU A 34 -3.24 -11.85 20.77
N MET A 35 -3.65 -12.35 19.61
CA MET A 35 -5.06 -12.55 19.25
C MET A 35 -5.31 -13.99 18.83
N GLU A 36 -6.41 -14.59 19.30
CA GLU A 36 -6.74 -15.99 19.02
C GLU A 36 -7.17 -16.20 17.56
N ASN A 37 -8.04 -15.34 17.02
CA ASN A 37 -8.59 -15.44 15.66
C ASN A 37 -8.66 -14.08 14.97
N PRO A 38 -7.51 -13.43 14.66
CA PRO A 38 -7.51 -12.05 14.16
C PRO A 38 -8.20 -11.89 12.79
N PHE A 39 -8.10 -12.89 11.92
CA PHE A 39 -8.73 -12.85 10.59
C PHE A 39 -10.28 -12.92 10.67
N GLU A 40 -10.84 -13.70 11.58
CA GLU A 40 -12.28 -13.75 11.79
C GLU A 40 -12.80 -12.46 12.45
N GLU A 41 -11.99 -11.85 13.33
CA GLU A 41 -12.34 -10.56 13.91
C GLU A 41 -12.36 -9.47 12.82
N ILE A 42 -11.36 -9.42 11.93
CA ILE A 42 -11.35 -8.51 10.79
C ILE A 42 -12.63 -8.67 9.96
N LYS A 43 -12.98 -9.90 9.54
CA LYS A 43 -14.18 -10.16 8.74
C LYS A 43 -15.45 -9.69 9.43
N THR A 44 -15.60 -9.98 10.71
CA THR A 44 -16.76 -9.55 11.51
C THR A 44 -16.87 -8.04 11.56
N MET A 45 -15.76 -7.33 11.77
CA MET A 45 -15.73 -5.87 11.80
C MET A 45 -16.07 -5.25 10.45
N ILE A 46 -15.54 -5.80 9.34
CA ILE A 46 -15.85 -5.33 7.98
C ILE A 46 -17.33 -5.49 7.66
N GLN A 47 -17.89 -6.67 7.94
CA GLN A 47 -19.29 -6.93 7.72
C GLN A 47 -20.15 -5.93 8.50
N LYS A 48 -19.82 -5.70 9.76
CA LYS A 48 -20.54 -4.76 10.61
C LYS A 48 -20.46 -3.33 10.10
N ALA A 49 -19.28 -2.88 9.66
CA ALA A 49 -19.10 -1.55 9.07
C ALA A 49 -19.98 -1.36 7.82
N SER A 50 -20.00 -2.34 6.93
CA SER A 50 -20.81 -2.30 5.70
C SER A 50 -22.31 -2.31 5.97
N GLU A 51 -22.79 -3.07 6.99
CA GLU A 51 -24.19 -3.09 7.40
C GLU A 51 -24.67 -1.76 8.01
N LEU A 52 -23.77 -1.05 8.70
CA LEU A 52 -24.11 0.20 9.39
C LEU A 52 -24.18 1.39 8.46
N ASP A 53 -23.23 1.51 7.51
CA ASP A 53 -23.22 2.56 6.50
C ASP A 53 -22.49 2.12 5.23
N GLU A 54 -23.24 1.64 4.27
CA GLU A 54 -22.70 1.24 2.98
C GLU A 54 -22.22 2.42 2.11
N ASN A 55 -22.65 3.64 2.40
CA ASN A 55 -22.34 4.85 1.62
C ASN A 55 -21.29 5.77 2.29
N ASP A 56 -20.66 5.33 3.36
CA ASP A 56 -19.52 6.05 3.92
C ASP A 56 -18.26 5.79 3.06
N PHE A 57 -17.66 6.87 2.51
CA PHE A 57 -16.50 6.74 1.62
C PHE A 57 -15.26 6.20 2.35
N GLU A 58 -15.09 6.53 3.63
CA GLU A 58 -13.96 6.07 4.43
C GLU A 58 -14.08 4.58 4.75
N CYS A 59 -15.27 4.11 5.10
CA CYS A 59 -15.54 2.67 5.24
C CYS A 59 -15.22 1.93 3.94
N ASN A 60 -15.72 2.39 2.80
CA ASN A 60 -15.45 1.76 1.51
C ASN A 60 -13.95 1.79 1.16
N ARG A 61 -13.23 2.88 1.44
CA ARG A 61 -11.77 2.93 1.27
C ARG A 61 -11.05 1.88 2.12
N LEU A 62 -11.43 1.74 3.39
CA LEU A 62 -10.84 0.75 4.30
C LEU A 62 -11.19 -0.68 3.87
N LEU A 63 -12.41 -0.91 3.37
CA LEU A 63 -12.81 -2.20 2.81
C LEU A 63 -11.99 -2.56 1.56
N CYS A 64 -11.65 -1.59 0.70
CA CYS A 64 -10.73 -1.79 -0.41
C CYS A 64 -9.37 -2.31 0.09
N GLU A 65 -8.76 -1.62 1.07
CA GLU A 65 -7.45 -2.00 1.62
C GLU A 65 -7.47 -3.39 2.28
N ILE A 66 -8.54 -3.71 3.00
CA ILE A 66 -8.65 -4.99 3.70
C ILE A 66 -8.86 -6.14 2.71
N ASN A 67 -9.71 -5.98 1.69
CA ASN A 67 -9.89 -7.01 0.68
C ASN A 67 -8.62 -7.21 -0.16
N LYS A 68 -7.85 -6.13 -0.43
CA LYS A 68 -6.51 -6.22 -1.03
C LYS A 68 -5.56 -7.07 -0.17
N PHE A 69 -5.57 -6.89 1.15
CA PHE A 69 -4.78 -7.71 2.08
C PHE A 69 -5.17 -9.20 2.06
N PHE A 70 -6.44 -9.51 1.84
CA PHE A 70 -6.93 -10.89 1.68
C PHE A 70 -6.80 -11.43 0.25
N GLU A 71 -6.20 -10.67 -0.67
CA GLU A 71 -6.07 -10.99 -2.10
C GLU A 71 -7.42 -11.18 -2.82
N ASP A 72 -8.51 -10.66 -2.24
CA ASP A 72 -9.80 -10.56 -2.91
C ASP A 72 -9.84 -9.25 -3.72
N PHE A 73 -9.12 -9.26 -4.84
CA PHE A 73 -8.93 -8.06 -5.67
C PHE A 73 -10.22 -7.58 -6.32
N GLU A 74 -11.16 -8.48 -6.60
CA GLU A 74 -12.48 -8.12 -7.14
C GLU A 74 -13.28 -7.30 -6.13
N GLN A 75 -13.35 -7.75 -4.89
CA GLN A 75 -14.02 -7.00 -3.82
C GLN A 75 -13.26 -5.71 -3.47
N ALA A 76 -11.93 -5.74 -3.51
CA ALA A 76 -11.12 -4.55 -3.30
C ALA A 76 -11.46 -3.47 -4.35
N GLU A 77 -11.54 -3.84 -5.63
CA GLU A 77 -11.90 -2.90 -6.70
C GLU A 77 -13.36 -2.41 -6.57
N TYR A 78 -14.29 -3.28 -6.22
CA TYR A 78 -15.70 -2.89 -5.97
C TYR A 78 -15.79 -1.78 -4.91
N TYR A 79 -15.20 -1.99 -3.74
CA TYR A 79 -15.24 -1.00 -2.65
C TYR A 79 -14.43 0.25 -2.96
N GLY A 80 -13.30 0.11 -3.63
CA GLY A 80 -12.49 1.24 -4.07
C GLY A 80 -13.24 2.13 -5.07
N ASN A 81 -13.91 1.55 -6.06
CA ASN A 81 -14.75 2.28 -7.02
C ASN A 81 -15.91 2.99 -6.32
N LYS A 82 -16.53 2.33 -5.33
CA LYS A 82 -17.58 2.94 -4.53
C LYS A 82 -17.06 4.13 -3.73
N ALA A 83 -15.90 4.01 -3.08
CA ALA A 83 -15.24 5.10 -2.39
C ALA A 83 -14.93 6.29 -3.33
N CYS A 84 -14.37 6.00 -4.53
CA CYS A 84 -14.11 7.02 -5.55
C CYS A 84 -15.38 7.73 -6.02
N SER A 85 -16.49 7.01 -6.15
CA SER A 85 -17.77 7.63 -6.55
C SER A 85 -18.32 8.59 -5.48
N LEU A 86 -18.08 8.28 -4.21
CA LEU A 86 -18.52 9.09 -3.07
C LEU A 86 -17.60 10.29 -2.80
N ASN A 87 -16.29 10.12 -2.99
CA ASN A 87 -15.29 11.19 -2.82
C ASN A 87 -14.13 11.07 -3.83
N PRO A 88 -14.30 11.57 -5.08
CA PRO A 88 -13.38 11.31 -6.21
C PRO A 88 -12.02 12.02 -6.12
N ASN A 89 -11.85 12.94 -5.19
CA ASN A 89 -10.61 13.70 -5.03
C ASN A 89 -9.94 13.50 -3.66
N ASP A 90 -10.33 12.47 -2.91
CA ASP A 90 -9.61 12.11 -1.70
C ASP A 90 -8.30 11.40 -2.07
N PRO A 91 -7.14 11.99 -1.75
CA PRO A 91 -5.85 11.41 -2.13
C PRO A 91 -5.57 10.04 -1.50
N ARG A 92 -6.24 9.68 -0.40
CA ARG A 92 -6.11 8.37 0.24
C ARG A 92 -6.86 7.29 -0.56
N ILE A 93 -8.02 7.63 -1.11
CA ILE A 93 -8.79 6.74 -1.99
C ILE A 93 -8.03 6.51 -3.28
N LEU A 94 -7.49 7.59 -3.89
CA LEU A 94 -6.69 7.51 -5.10
C LEU A 94 -5.43 6.66 -4.89
N SER A 95 -4.75 6.79 -3.73
CA SER A 95 -3.61 5.93 -3.41
C SER A 95 -4.03 4.46 -3.26
N ALA A 96 -5.11 4.17 -2.54
CA ALA A 96 -5.59 2.79 -2.34
C ALA A 96 -5.91 2.10 -3.68
N MET A 97 -6.60 2.80 -4.58
CA MET A 97 -6.91 2.32 -5.91
C MET A 97 -5.69 2.24 -6.82
N GLY A 98 -4.79 3.21 -6.73
CA GLY A 98 -3.54 3.21 -7.48
C GLY A 98 -2.68 2.00 -7.11
N ASP A 99 -2.49 1.73 -5.82
CA ASP A 99 -1.78 0.56 -5.34
C ASP A 99 -2.43 -0.75 -5.82
N LEU A 100 -3.77 -0.84 -5.75
CA LEU A 100 -4.51 -2.00 -6.24
C LEU A 100 -4.24 -2.25 -7.73
N PHE A 101 -4.34 -1.21 -8.56
CA PHE A 101 -4.13 -1.35 -10.00
C PHE A 101 -2.68 -1.69 -10.36
N VAL A 102 -1.70 -1.19 -9.60
CA VAL A 102 -0.30 -1.58 -9.77
C VAL A 102 -0.09 -3.07 -9.59
N ILE A 103 -0.67 -3.66 -8.55
CA ILE A 103 -0.48 -5.09 -8.23
C ILE A 103 -1.38 -6.03 -9.05
N THR A 104 -2.41 -5.51 -9.73
CA THR A 104 -3.37 -6.26 -10.58
C THR A 104 -3.17 -6.01 -12.07
N ASN A 105 -1.93 -5.90 -12.52
CA ASN A 105 -1.53 -5.78 -13.94
C ASN A 105 -2.07 -4.53 -14.69
N ARG A 106 -2.47 -3.50 -13.96
CA ARG A 106 -2.96 -2.21 -14.49
C ARG A 106 -2.06 -1.06 -14.06
N ALA A 107 -0.73 -1.27 -14.10
CA ALA A 107 0.25 -0.36 -13.53
C ALA A 107 0.19 1.06 -14.12
N GLU A 108 -0.16 1.22 -15.40
CA GLU A 108 -0.31 2.56 -16.00
C GLU A 108 -1.46 3.34 -15.38
N GLU A 109 -2.62 2.72 -15.20
CA GLU A 109 -3.76 3.34 -14.52
C GLU A 109 -3.42 3.63 -13.05
N GLY A 110 -2.76 2.67 -12.39
CA GLY A 110 -2.31 2.80 -11.01
C GLY A 110 -1.38 3.99 -10.82
N VAL A 111 -0.35 4.13 -11.64
CA VAL A 111 0.59 5.27 -11.58
C VAL A 111 -0.13 6.60 -11.77
N ASN A 112 -1.07 6.70 -12.70
CA ASN A 112 -1.84 7.93 -12.90
C ASN A 112 -2.62 8.34 -11.65
N LEU A 113 -3.21 7.38 -10.92
CA LEU A 113 -3.90 7.64 -9.66
C LEU A 113 -2.95 8.02 -8.53
N LEU A 114 -1.80 7.34 -8.42
CA LEU A 114 -0.78 7.62 -7.40
C LEU A 114 -0.17 9.02 -7.60
N VAL A 115 0.15 9.40 -8.84
CA VAL A 115 0.64 10.74 -9.16
C VAL A 115 -0.42 11.80 -8.83
N LYS A 116 -1.68 11.57 -9.22
CA LYS A 116 -2.78 12.48 -8.87
C LYS A 116 -2.95 12.61 -7.34
N ALA A 117 -2.84 11.52 -6.59
CA ALA A 117 -2.89 11.55 -5.15
C ALA A 117 -1.75 12.39 -4.54
N TYR A 118 -0.54 12.26 -5.08
CA TYR A 118 0.61 13.06 -4.68
C TYR A 118 0.41 14.55 -5.00
N GLU A 119 -0.12 14.89 -6.19
CA GLU A 119 -0.38 16.27 -6.58
C GLU A 119 -1.44 16.96 -5.71
N LEU A 120 -2.47 16.21 -5.29
CA LEU A 120 -3.52 16.73 -4.41
C LEU A 120 -3.08 16.93 -2.96
N ASP A 121 -2.12 16.12 -2.50
CA ASP A 121 -1.61 16.19 -1.12
C ASP A 121 -0.09 15.91 -1.08
N PRO A 122 0.73 16.83 -1.64
CA PRO A 122 2.18 16.63 -1.73
C PRO A 122 2.88 16.65 -0.37
N MET A 123 2.25 17.22 0.66
CA MET A 123 2.78 17.26 2.02
C MET A 123 2.35 16.06 2.87
N GLY A 124 1.44 15.24 2.36
CA GLY A 124 0.93 14.07 3.08
C GLY A 124 0.25 14.41 4.40
N LEU A 125 -0.54 15.50 4.43
CA LEU A 125 -1.25 15.97 5.63
C LEU A 125 -2.34 15.01 6.12
N GLY A 126 -2.67 13.99 5.32
CA GLY A 126 -3.60 12.94 5.68
C GLY A 126 -2.95 11.81 6.49
N ALA A 127 -3.50 10.60 6.40
CA ALA A 127 -3.01 9.39 7.08
C ALA A 127 -1.64 8.89 6.56
N SER A 128 -1.21 9.35 5.38
CA SER A 128 0.09 9.04 4.77
C SER A 128 0.97 10.27 4.77
N ASN A 129 2.26 10.09 5.06
CA ASN A 129 3.22 11.18 4.91
C ASN A 129 3.67 11.32 3.43
N ALA A 130 4.30 12.46 3.09
CA ALA A 130 4.78 12.73 1.74
C ALA A 130 5.71 11.63 1.20
N ASP A 131 6.63 11.12 2.04
CA ASP A 131 7.59 10.09 1.65
C ASP A 131 6.89 8.77 1.29
N LYS A 132 5.80 8.40 1.99
CA LYS A 132 5.02 7.22 1.62
C LYS A 132 4.39 7.39 0.23
N ARG A 133 3.74 8.51 -0.06
CA ARG A 133 3.13 8.76 -1.39
C ARG A 133 4.16 8.71 -2.51
N ILE A 134 5.33 9.34 -2.29
CA ILE A 134 6.41 9.30 -3.26
C ILE A 134 6.90 7.85 -3.47
N GLY A 135 7.04 7.09 -2.40
CA GLY A 135 7.43 5.69 -2.46
C GLY A 135 6.40 4.80 -3.18
N ASP A 136 5.09 5.07 -3.00
CA ASP A 136 4.02 4.38 -3.73
C ASP A 136 4.12 4.68 -5.24
N VAL A 137 4.40 5.94 -5.64
CA VAL A 137 4.66 6.29 -7.04
C VAL A 137 5.92 5.58 -7.57
N MET A 138 7.00 5.52 -6.78
CA MET A 138 8.23 4.82 -7.17
C MET A 138 7.96 3.33 -7.43
N PHE A 139 7.18 2.69 -6.57
CA PHE A 139 6.78 1.30 -6.76
C PHE A 139 5.94 1.12 -8.02
N GLY A 140 4.92 1.95 -8.21
CA GLY A 140 4.08 1.91 -9.40
C GLY A 140 4.85 2.12 -10.70
N THR A 141 5.75 3.11 -10.74
CA THR A 141 6.58 3.39 -11.93
C THR A 141 7.56 2.26 -12.24
N TYR A 142 8.13 1.62 -11.20
CA TYR A 142 8.94 0.42 -11.37
C TYR A 142 8.12 -0.73 -12.00
N VAL A 143 6.93 -1.03 -11.46
CA VAL A 143 6.06 -2.11 -11.98
C VAL A 143 5.60 -1.80 -13.40
N LYS A 144 5.30 -0.54 -13.73
CA LYS A 144 5.00 -0.08 -15.09
C LYS A 144 6.17 -0.25 -16.05
N GLY A 145 7.41 -0.34 -15.57
CA GLY A 145 8.63 -0.36 -16.37
C GLY A 145 9.17 1.02 -16.71
N ASP A 146 8.67 2.07 -16.09
CA ASP A 146 9.13 3.45 -16.25
C ASP A 146 10.22 3.77 -15.21
N TYR A 147 11.38 3.14 -15.42
CA TYR A 147 12.48 3.16 -14.44
C TYR A 147 13.08 4.56 -14.27
N ASP A 148 13.17 5.35 -15.35
CA ASP A 148 13.68 6.72 -15.27
C ASP A 148 12.78 7.60 -14.40
N LEU A 149 11.45 7.45 -14.52
CA LEU A 149 10.50 8.17 -13.68
C LEU A 149 10.60 7.73 -12.20
N CYS A 150 10.86 6.44 -11.93
CA CYS A 150 11.16 5.97 -10.58
C CYS A 150 12.35 6.73 -9.96
N LEU A 151 13.44 6.90 -10.73
CA LEU A 151 14.63 7.65 -10.31
C LEU A 151 14.37 9.17 -10.16
N GLU A 152 13.42 9.73 -10.90
CA GLU A 152 13.00 11.12 -10.70
C GLU A 152 12.26 11.33 -9.38
N TYR A 153 11.40 10.39 -9.00
CA TYR A 153 10.70 10.45 -7.72
C TYR A 153 11.65 10.16 -6.55
N ASP A 154 12.67 9.32 -6.74
CA ASP A 154 13.72 9.11 -5.73
C ASP A 154 14.40 10.41 -5.29
N LYS A 155 14.58 11.38 -6.18
CA LYS A 155 15.16 12.70 -5.86
C LYS A 155 14.25 13.58 -4.99
N LYS A 156 12.96 13.24 -4.89
CA LYS A 156 11.96 14.00 -4.14
C LYS A 156 11.69 13.41 -2.74
N ILE A 157 12.05 12.14 -2.53
CA ILE A 157 11.77 11.44 -1.27
C ILE A 157 12.80 11.81 -0.21
N GLY A 158 12.33 12.18 0.99
CA GLY A 158 13.21 12.50 2.11
C GLY A 158 13.71 11.24 2.83
N LYS A 159 12.80 10.34 3.20
CA LYS A 159 13.10 9.07 3.86
C LYS A 159 12.45 7.92 3.11
N LYS A 160 13.27 7.09 2.48
CA LYS A 160 12.80 5.90 1.79
C LYS A 160 12.29 4.85 2.78
N HIS A 161 11.08 4.37 2.57
CA HIS A 161 10.62 3.13 3.20
C HIS A 161 11.16 1.90 2.42
N PRO A 162 11.14 0.69 3.00
CA PRO A 162 11.79 -0.47 2.40
C PRO A 162 11.35 -0.81 0.97
N LEU A 163 10.05 -0.68 0.63
CA LEU A 163 9.56 -0.94 -0.73
C LEU A 163 10.04 0.12 -1.74
N ALA A 164 10.21 1.39 -1.32
CA ALA A 164 10.80 2.42 -2.17
C ALA A 164 12.28 2.12 -2.48
N TRP A 165 13.04 1.59 -1.50
CA TRP A 165 14.39 1.10 -1.72
C TRP A 165 14.44 -0.05 -2.73
N ALA A 166 13.55 -1.04 -2.58
CA ALA A 166 13.46 -2.16 -3.51
C ALA A 166 13.17 -1.68 -4.94
N SER A 167 12.21 -0.77 -5.10
CA SER A 167 11.82 -0.20 -6.40
C SER A 167 12.96 0.56 -7.07
N LEU A 168 13.72 1.36 -6.32
CA LEU A 168 14.91 2.06 -6.81
C LEU A 168 15.98 1.08 -7.28
N ILE A 169 16.32 0.10 -6.44
CA ILE A 169 17.39 -0.88 -6.70
C ILE A 169 17.05 -1.72 -7.94
N ALA A 170 15.81 -2.20 -8.05
CA ALA A 170 15.34 -2.96 -9.21
C ALA A 170 15.29 -2.10 -10.49
N SER A 171 14.95 -0.81 -10.38
CA SER A 171 14.99 0.12 -11.51
C SER A 171 16.42 0.35 -11.99
N LEU A 172 17.39 0.53 -11.09
CA LEU A 172 18.80 0.70 -11.43
C LEU A 172 19.37 -0.56 -12.11
N GLU A 173 19.02 -1.76 -11.62
CA GLU A 173 19.40 -3.01 -12.28
C GLU A 173 18.80 -3.10 -13.69
N SER A 174 17.52 -2.79 -13.84
CA SER A 174 16.84 -2.83 -15.14
C SER A 174 17.42 -1.83 -16.15
N LEU A 175 18.02 -0.73 -15.69
CA LEU A 175 18.73 0.25 -16.51
C LEU A 175 20.22 -0.10 -16.73
N GLY A 176 20.73 -1.20 -16.18
CA GLY A 176 22.15 -1.59 -16.26
C GLY A 176 23.09 -0.66 -15.46
N ARG A 177 22.58 0.09 -14.47
CA ARG A 177 23.32 1.04 -13.63
C ARG A 177 23.91 0.36 -12.40
N SER A 178 24.71 -0.69 -12.61
CA SER A 178 25.18 -1.61 -11.56
C SER A 178 26.02 -0.94 -10.46
N GLN A 179 26.79 0.11 -10.79
CA GLN A 179 27.55 0.83 -9.77
C GLN A 179 26.61 1.56 -8.79
N GLU A 180 25.62 2.28 -9.31
CA GLU A 180 24.64 3.01 -8.49
C GLU A 180 23.76 2.04 -7.68
N LYS A 181 23.36 0.89 -8.29
CA LYS A 181 22.70 -0.19 -7.54
C LYS A 181 23.53 -0.59 -6.32
N SER A 182 24.83 -0.84 -6.50
CA SER A 182 25.71 -1.27 -5.41
C SER A 182 25.81 -0.22 -4.29
N GLU A 183 25.85 1.07 -4.65
CA GLU A 183 25.86 2.18 -3.70
C GLU A 183 24.54 2.27 -2.92
N GLU A 184 23.40 2.12 -3.60
CA GLU A 184 22.07 2.17 -2.96
C GLU A 184 21.82 0.92 -2.08
N LEU A 185 22.27 -0.27 -2.48
CA LEU A 185 22.24 -1.48 -1.65
C LEU A 185 23.04 -1.29 -0.35
N LYS A 186 24.20 -0.64 -0.41
CA LYS A 186 24.99 -0.34 0.78
C LYS A 186 24.24 0.61 1.72
N LYS A 187 23.68 1.70 1.18
CA LYS A 187 22.87 2.65 1.97
C LYS A 187 21.64 1.97 2.60
N PHE A 188 20.97 1.08 1.86
CA PHE A 188 19.85 0.31 2.40
C PHE A 188 20.27 -0.54 3.60
N LYS A 189 21.37 -1.30 3.48
CA LYS A 189 21.89 -2.15 4.56
C LYS A 189 22.33 -1.35 5.79
N GLU A 190 22.92 -0.18 5.58
CA GLU A 190 23.30 0.72 6.67
C GLU A 190 22.06 1.27 7.42
N ALA A 191 21.00 1.60 6.68
CA ALA A 191 19.74 2.13 7.26
C ALA A 191 18.85 1.03 7.86
N ASN A 192 18.94 -0.21 7.37
CA ASN A 192 18.06 -1.32 7.72
C ASN A 192 18.87 -2.63 7.89
N PRO A 193 19.76 -2.73 8.91
CA PRO A 193 20.74 -3.83 9.02
C PRO A 193 20.11 -5.22 9.17
N GLU A 194 18.91 -5.30 9.71
CA GLU A 194 18.18 -6.56 9.99
C GLU A 194 17.19 -6.94 8.86
N MET A 195 17.03 -6.10 7.82
CA MET A 195 16.01 -6.31 6.78
C MET A 195 16.62 -6.89 5.50
N LEU A 196 15.89 -7.82 4.88
CA LEU A 196 16.17 -8.30 3.52
C LEU A 196 15.10 -7.75 2.55
N LEU A 197 15.54 -7.26 1.39
CA LEU A 197 14.63 -6.73 0.36
C LEU A 197 13.67 -7.78 -0.16
N GLU A 198 14.10 -9.03 -0.25
CA GLU A 198 13.28 -10.17 -0.67
C GLU A 198 12.09 -10.39 0.27
N GLU A 199 12.29 -10.26 1.60
CA GLU A 199 11.23 -10.40 2.60
C GLU A 199 10.20 -9.28 2.50
N ILE A 200 10.64 -8.10 2.09
CA ILE A 200 9.76 -6.95 1.84
C ILE A 200 8.87 -7.23 0.63
N ILE A 201 9.46 -7.73 -0.46
CA ILE A 201 8.71 -8.05 -1.68
C ILE A 201 7.77 -9.24 -1.44
N GLU A 202 8.13 -10.19 -0.58
CA GLU A 202 7.23 -11.30 -0.21
C GLU A 202 5.91 -10.80 0.39
N LYS A 203 5.92 -9.73 1.12
CA LYS A 203 4.74 -9.12 1.73
C LYS A 203 3.86 -8.33 0.74
N VAL A 204 4.32 -8.13 -0.49
CA VAL A 204 3.52 -7.47 -1.54
C VAL A 204 2.64 -8.51 -2.22
N HIS A 205 1.35 -8.28 -2.24
CA HIS A 205 0.34 -9.17 -2.82
C HIS A 205 0.17 -8.88 -4.32
N PHE A 206 1.02 -9.46 -5.15
CA PHE A 206 0.88 -9.37 -6.61
C PHE A 206 -0.12 -10.41 -7.13
N GLU A 207 -1.00 -10.03 -8.04
CA GLU A 207 -1.82 -10.97 -8.81
C GLU A 207 -0.94 -11.84 -9.73
N ASP A 208 0.08 -11.23 -10.37
CA ASP A 208 1.07 -11.94 -11.19
C ASP A 208 2.30 -12.34 -10.37
N LEU A 209 2.41 -13.61 -10.03
CA LEU A 209 3.55 -14.18 -9.34
C LEU A 209 4.85 -14.10 -10.17
N GLY A 210 4.76 -14.05 -11.51
CA GLY A 210 5.91 -13.87 -12.39
C GLY A 210 6.53 -12.49 -12.21
N ALA A 211 5.70 -11.44 -12.13
CA ALA A 211 6.15 -10.09 -11.83
C ALA A 211 6.80 -9.98 -10.44
N LYS A 212 6.21 -10.62 -9.44
CA LYS A 212 6.78 -10.70 -8.09
C LYS A 212 8.15 -11.37 -8.06
N ASN A 213 8.30 -12.51 -8.72
CA ASN A 213 9.57 -13.25 -8.77
C ASN A 213 10.65 -12.44 -9.51
N LYS A 214 10.31 -11.82 -10.64
CA LYS A 214 11.22 -10.93 -11.35
C LYS A 214 11.68 -9.77 -10.46
N PHE A 215 10.78 -9.18 -9.68
CA PHE A 215 11.13 -8.09 -8.75
C PHE A 215 12.16 -8.55 -7.72
N LYS A 216 11.99 -9.76 -7.14
CA LYS A 216 12.94 -10.33 -6.21
C LYS A 216 14.33 -10.55 -6.84
N GLU A 217 14.37 -11.11 -8.04
CA GLU A 217 15.63 -11.37 -8.76
C GLU A 217 16.44 -10.09 -9.00
N LEU A 218 15.77 -8.95 -9.24
CA LEU A 218 16.42 -7.67 -9.53
C LEU A 218 17.01 -6.97 -8.31
N VAL A 219 16.59 -7.32 -7.10
CA VAL A 219 17.08 -6.69 -5.86
C VAL A 219 18.18 -7.47 -5.14
N ILE A 220 18.46 -8.69 -5.61
CA ILE A 220 19.58 -9.55 -5.16
C ILE A 220 20.88 -9.16 -5.91
#